data_5ab7d8de5348f83906f08393104e7a22
#
_entry.id   5ab7d8de5348f83906f08393104e7a22
#
_cell.length_a   1.000
_cell.length_b   1.000
_cell.length_c   1.000
_cell.angle_alpha   90.00
_cell.angle_beta   90.00
_cell.angle_gamma   90.00
#
_symmetry.space_group_name_H-M   'P 1'
#
loop_
_entity.id
_entity.type
_entity.pdbx_description
1 polymer ?
#
loop_
_entity_poly.entity_id
_entity_poly.type
_entity_poly.pdbx_seq_one_letter_code
_entity_poly.pdbx_strand_id
1 'polypeptide(L)'
;MSLSALDSIDDALQATKGLLLPFDRAIWLRLAVVMFFVGGGGGFSFPNTSNFGGSDFGNGGGVGGTPSGQVQPPEFTPELMGLIAGFALVVLLIVLVLAVLGGIMEFVFVESLGTEEVRLKQYVSENWGRGLRLFGFRIGFGLLNLLVVVAVLAAIAAATVGFSPEQWTPGGLIGVVLLAIPFLILDALVAGTITGFTTMFVVPIMLLEERGVLSAWRRFWPTLKTEWKEYVSYGIMAFILNIVTAIAQGIIGFVLVLVVTIPFAVVGFGLYFALGGANGVGVIVGSVILVLAVLFVLVVIVLSLLVKVPFQSFLRYYALFVLGDTNDSFDAVAEVRSSVRAD
;
A
#
# COMPACT_ATOMS: atom_id res chain seq x y z
N MET A 1 -1.85 -28.05 21.83
CA MET A 1 -1.12 -27.32 20.78
C MET A 1 -1.56 -25.87 20.88
N SER A 2 -0.74 -25.02 21.50
CA SER A 2 -0.91 -23.57 21.38
C SER A 2 -0.71 -23.23 19.89
N LEU A 3 -1.58 -22.42 19.32
CA LEU A 3 -1.39 -21.92 17.96
C LEU A 3 -0.24 -20.91 18.06
N SER A 4 0.91 -21.22 17.47
CA SER A 4 2.09 -20.35 17.49
C SER A 4 1.78 -18.94 16.97
N ALA A 5 0.80 -18.83 16.08
CA ALA A 5 0.29 -17.57 15.59
C ALA A 5 -0.30 -16.63 16.67
N LEU A 6 -0.76 -17.13 17.82
CA LEU A 6 -1.24 -16.29 18.91
C LEU A 6 -0.10 -15.82 19.81
N ASP A 7 0.84 -16.72 20.12
CA ASP A 7 1.98 -16.42 20.98
C ASP A 7 2.92 -15.38 20.31
N SER A 8 3.03 -15.43 18.96
CA SER A 8 3.85 -14.50 18.17
C SER A 8 3.37 -13.06 18.17
N ILE A 9 2.15 -12.75 18.68
CA ILE A 9 1.65 -11.36 18.72
C ILE A 9 2.40 -10.54 19.76
N ASP A 10 2.57 -11.10 20.96
CA ASP A 10 3.28 -10.41 22.05
C ASP A 10 4.76 -10.26 21.72
N ASP A 11 5.37 -11.32 21.18
CA ASP A 11 6.75 -11.30 20.69
C ASP A 11 6.95 -10.20 19.64
N ALA A 12 6.04 -10.07 18.65
CA ALA A 12 6.09 -9.04 17.63
C ALA A 12 5.96 -7.61 18.20
N LEU A 13 5.15 -7.45 19.24
CA LEU A 13 5.01 -6.17 19.93
C LEU A 13 6.28 -5.80 20.68
N GLN A 14 6.92 -6.75 21.36
CA GLN A 14 8.18 -6.55 22.07
C GLN A 14 9.31 -6.22 21.09
N ALA A 15 9.46 -6.97 20.00
CA ALA A 15 10.43 -6.69 18.94
C ALA A 15 10.24 -5.30 18.34
N THR A 16 8.99 -4.90 18.09
CA THR A 16 8.68 -3.56 17.57
C THR A 16 9.08 -2.46 18.56
N LYS A 17 8.86 -2.67 19.85
CA LYS A 17 9.31 -1.75 20.90
C LYS A 17 10.84 -1.69 20.96
N GLY A 18 11.54 -2.83 20.89
CA GLY A 18 13.01 -2.89 20.86
C GLY A 18 13.60 -2.09 19.72
N LEU A 19 13.05 -2.22 18.50
CA LEU A 19 13.51 -1.49 17.32
C LEU A 19 13.26 0.02 17.41
N LEU A 20 12.12 0.45 17.97
CA LEU A 20 11.66 1.84 17.91
C LEU A 20 11.93 2.63 19.18
N LEU A 21 12.27 1.98 20.29
CA LEU A 21 12.58 2.61 21.56
C LEU A 21 14.00 2.21 22.03
N PRO A 22 14.81 3.16 22.55
CA PRO A 22 14.50 4.60 22.69
C PRO A 22 14.36 5.30 21.34
N PHE A 23 13.57 6.38 21.29
CA PHE A 23 13.26 7.12 20.07
C PHE A 23 14.53 7.68 19.39
N ASP A 24 14.92 7.10 18.26
CA ASP A 24 15.99 7.60 17.39
C ASP A 24 15.41 8.20 16.11
N ARG A 25 15.59 9.52 15.94
CA ARG A 25 15.11 10.27 14.77
C ARG A 25 15.65 9.71 13.46
N ALA A 26 16.90 9.21 13.45
CA ALA A 26 17.51 8.70 12.23
C ALA A 26 16.84 7.38 11.80
N ILE A 27 16.60 6.45 12.71
CA ILE A 27 15.90 5.19 12.46
C ILE A 27 14.50 5.48 11.98
N TRP A 28 13.74 6.32 12.71
CA TRP A 28 12.36 6.65 12.36
C TRP A 28 12.22 7.30 10.98
N LEU A 29 13.08 8.27 10.63
CA LEU A 29 13.04 8.91 9.31
C LEU A 29 13.42 7.93 8.19
N ARG A 30 14.42 7.08 8.40
CA ARG A 30 14.83 6.09 7.41
C ARG A 30 13.72 5.05 7.21
N LEU A 31 13.09 4.56 8.28
CA LEU A 31 11.93 3.68 8.18
C LEU A 31 10.73 4.38 7.52
N ALA A 32 10.48 5.66 7.79
CA ALA A 32 9.44 6.41 7.10
C ALA A 32 9.68 6.48 5.58
N VAL A 33 10.94 6.62 5.13
CA VAL A 33 11.29 6.54 3.70
C VAL A 33 10.99 5.14 3.16
N VAL A 34 11.34 4.07 3.88
CA VAL A 34 10.97 2.70 3.50
C VAL A 34 9.46 2.56 3.39
N MET A 35 8.71 3.06 4.39
CA MET A 35 7.24 3.01 4.41
C MET A 35 6.59 3.77 3.26
N PHE A 36 7.23 4.83 2.74
CA PHE A 36 6.75 5.53 1.55
C PHE A 36 6.64 4.59 0.35
N PHE A 37 7.59 3.69 0.19
CA PHE A 37 7.61 2.73 -0.92
C PHE A 37 6.86 1.43 -0.62
N VAL A 38 7.02 0.86 0.57
CA VAL A 38 6.41 -0.40 1.01
C VAL A 38 4.92 -0.23 1.32
N GLY A 39 4.56 0.85 2.01
CA GLY A 39 3.19 1.12 2.46
C GLY A 39 2.24 1.72 1.42
N GLY A 40 2.60 1.70 0.13
CA GLY A 40 1.71 2.16 -0.95
C GLY A 40 1.80 3.66 -1.26
N GLY A 41 2.85 4.37 -0.83
CA GLY A 41 3.11 5.75 -1.25
C GLY A 41 3.39 5.91 -2.75
N GLY A 42 3.70 4.84 -3.44
CA GLY A 42 3.91 4.79 -4.90
C GLY A 42 2.67 4.40 -5.70
N GLY A 43 1.45 4.76 -5.28
CA GLY A 43 0.24 4.79 -6.11
C GLY A 43 -0.19 3.51 -6.87
N PHE A 44 0.59 2.44 -6.84
CA PHE A 44 0.31 1.16 -7.49
C PHE A 44 0.47 -0.02 -6.53
N SER A 45 -0.12 0.10 -5.38
CA SER A 45 -0.57 -1.10 -4.69
C SER A 45 -1.78 -1.59 -5.48
N PHE A 46 -1.59 -2.66 -6.28
CA PHE A 46 -2.70 -3.57 -6.50
C PHE A 46 -3.35 -3.78 -5.13
N PRO A 47 -4.69 -3.87 -5.03
CA PRO A 47 -5.36 -3.87 -3.74
C PRO A 47 -4.75 -4.94 -2.85
N ASN A 48 -3.78 -4.53 -2.07
CA ASN A 48 -3.23 -5.31 -1.00
C ASN A 48 -4.33 -5.26 0.06
N THR A 49 -4.78 -6.38 0.53
CA THR A 49 -5.80 -6.49 1.57
C THR A 49 -5.47 -5.68 2.84
N SER A 50 -4.22 -5.22 2.98
CA SER A 50 -3.81 -4.27 4.02
C SER A 50 -4.34 -2.84 3.82
N ASN A 51 -5.01 -2.54 2.70
CA ASN A 51 -5.54 -1.20 2.39
C ASN A 51 -7.07 -1.15 2.37
N PHE A 52 -7.75 -2.06 3.07
CA PHE A 52 -9.20 -1.96 3.30
C PHE A 52 -9.57 -0.84 4.30
N GLY A 53 -8.58 -0.04 4.72
CA GLY A 53 -8.77 1.23 5.40
C GLY A 53 -8.57 2.37 4.39
N GLY A 54 -9.43 2.42 3.38
CA GLY A 54 -9.43 3.49 2.40
C GLY A 54 -9.71 4.83 3.07
N SER A 55 -8.72 5.67 3.18
CA SER A 55 -8.97 7.10 3.20
C SER A 55 -9.47 7.45 1.79
N ASP A 56 -10.77 7.50 1.68
CA ASP A 56 -11.50 8.05 0.55
C ASP A 56 -11.16 9.55 0.43
N PHE A 57 -10.00 9.86 -0.15
CA PHE A 57 -9.70 11.22 -0.60
C PHE A 57 -10.37 11.54 -1.95
N GLY A 58 -11.38 10.77 -2.32
CA GLY A 58 -12.09 10.86 -3.59
C GLY A 58 -13.50 11.44 -3.53
N ASN A 59 -13.94 12.03 -2.41
CA ASN A 59 -15.19 12.77 -2.44
C ASN A 59 -15.03 14.15 -1.77
N GLY A 60 -14.32 15.03 -2.48
CA GLY A 60 -14.34 16.45 -2.18
C GLY A 60 -15.78 16.94 -2.21
N GLY A 61 -16.22 17.41 -1.05
CA GLY A 61 -17.55 17.95 -0.83
C GLY A 61 -18.00 18.86 -1.97
N GLY A 62 -19.19 18.61 -2.45
CA GLY A 62 -19.88 19.49 -3.36
C GLY A 62 -20.00 20.89 -2.76
N VAL A 63 -19.16 21.79 -3.18
CA VAL A 63 -19.42 23.20 -3.09
C VAL A 63 -20.48 23.48 -4.15
N GLY A 64 -21.72 23.64 -3.68
CA GLY A 64 -22.84 23.99 -4.52
C GLY A 64 -22.58 25.27 -5.26
N GLY A 65 -22.82 25.21 -6.54
CA GLY A 65 -22.76 26.31 -7.48
C GLY A 65 -22.49 25.77 -8.85
N THR A 66 -23.50 25.16 -9.49
CA THR A 66 -23.47 24.97 -10.93
C THR A 66 -23.65 26.35 -11.58
N PRO A 67 -22.61 26.92 -12.19
CA PRO A 67 -22.88 27.91 -13.21
C PRO A 67 -23.55 27.14 -14.35
N SER A 68 -24.78 27.51 -14.68
CA SER A 68 -25.50 27.06 -15.89
C SER A 68 -24.87 27.65 -17.15
N GLY A 69 -23.57 27.46 -17.32
CA GLY A 69 -22.89 27.59 -18.58
C GLY A 69 -22.81 26.22 -19.20
N GLN A 70 -23.26 26.03 -20.40
CA GLN A 70 -23.01 24.84 -21.20
C GLN A 70 -21.51 24.65 -21.27
N VAL A 71 -20.99 23.73 -20.41
CA VAL A 71 -19.62 23.24 -20.56
C VAL A 71 -19.66 22.39 -21.83
N GLN A 72 -19.31 22.99 -22.96
CA GLN A 72 -19.04 22.25 -24.17
C GLN A 72 -17.92 21.27 -23.82
N PRO A 73 -18.08 19.97 -24.10
CA PRO A 73 -17.00 19.03 -23.89
C PRO A 73 -15.76 19.54 -24.64
N PRO A 74 -14.57 19.53 -24.02
CA PRO A 74 -13.38 20.02 -24.69
C PRO A 74 -13.20 19.26 -26.01
N GLU A 75 -13.09 19.99 -27.12
CA GLU A 75 -12.76 19.37 -28.40
C GLU A 75 -11.37 18.75 -28.26
N PHE A 76 -11.30 17.44 -28.41
CA PHE A 76 -10.04 16.69 -28.39
C PHE A 76 -9.27 16.97 -29.69
N THR A 77 -8.61 18.12 -29.73
CA THR A 77 -7.69 18.42 -30.82
C THR A 77 -6.52 17.46 -30.81
N PRO A 78 -5.90 17.10 -31.96
CA PRO A 78 -4.72 16.25 -32.02
C PRO A 78 -3.57 16.74 -31.13
N GLU A 79 -3.42 18.05 -30.98
CA GLU A 79 -2.43 18.68 -30.11
C GLU A 79 -2.71 18.38 -28.63
N LEU A 80 -3.97 18.52 -28.18
CA LEU A 80 -4.38 18.21 -26.82
C LEU A 80 -4.21 16.72 -26.53
N MET A 81 -4.57 15.85 -27.48
CA MET A 81 -4.34 14.41 -27.37
C MET A 81 -2.85 14.08 -27.25
N GLY A 82 -1.99 14.77 -28.00
CA GLY A 82 -0.53 14.62 -27.91
C GLY A 82 0.02 15.04 -26.53
N LEU A 83 -0.47 16.15 -25.99
CA LEU A 83 -0.10 16.61 -24.63
C LEU A 83 -0.55 15.63 -23.54
N ILE A 84 -1.80 15.14 -23.62
CA ILE A 84 -2.34 14.14 -22.68
C ILE A 84 -1.53 12.84 -22.76
N ALA A 85 -1.23 12.37 -23.97
CA ALA A 85 -0.43 11.16 -24.17
C ALA A 85 1.02 11.33 -23.64
N GLY A 86 1.64 12.48 -23.91
CA GLY A 86 2.96 12.82 -23.36
C GLY A 86 2.98 12.88 -21.84
N PHE A 87 2.01 13.52 -21.24
CA PHE A 87 1.85 13.58 -19.80
C PHE A 87 1.61 12.18 -19.19
N ALA A 88 0.73 11.38 -19.81
CA ALA A 88 0.45 10.01 -19.38
C ALA A 88 1.70 9.12 -19.45
N LEU A 89 2.54 9.29 -20.49
CA LEU A 89 3.81 8.58 -20.61
C LEU A 89 4.78 8.94 -19.48
N VAL A 90 4.92 10.23 -19.16
CA VAL A 90 5.79 10.68 -18.06
C VAL A 90 5.29 10.14 -16.74
N VAL A 91 3.99 10.21 -16.47
CA VAL A 91 3.38 9.63 -15.26
C VAL A 91 3.62 8.13 -15.20
N LEU A 92 3.44 7.42 -16.31
CA LEU A 92 3.69 5.97 -16.38
C LEU A 92 5.15 5.62 -16.06
N LEU A 93 6.12 6.38 -16.59
CA LEU A 93 7.54 6.17 -16.29
C LEU A 93 7.85 6.40 -14.80
N ILE A 94 7.31 7.48 -14.21
CA ILE A 94 7.49 7.76 -12.77
C ILE A 94 6.93 6.61 -11.95
N VAL A 95 5.74 6.16 -12.26
CA VAL A 95 5.07 5.04 -11.60
C VAL A 95 5.89 3.75 -11.70
N LEU A 96 6.43 3.46 -12.87
CA LEU A 96 7.27 2.29 -13.09
C LEU A 96 8.54 2.33 -12.21
N VAL A 97 9.20 3.49 -12.14
CA VAL A 97 10.37 3.69 -11.28
C VAL A 97 10.00 3.50 -9.81
N LEU A 98 8.90 4.10 -9.36
CA LEU A 98 8.43 3.96 -7.98
C LEU A 98 8.05 2.51 -7.65
N ALA A 99 7.46 1.77 -8.59
CA ALA A 99 7.10 0.37 -8.40
C ALA A 99 8.35 -0.54 -8.30
N VAL A 100 9.40 -0.28 -9.09
CA VAL A 100 10.70 -0.97 -8.95
C VAL A 100 11.31 -0.68 -7.59
N LEU A 101 11.35 0.60 -7.18
CA LEU A 101 11.86 0.99 -5.87
C LEU A 101 11.04 0.34 -4.74
N GLY A 102 9.73 0.26 -4.88
CA GLY A 102 8.86 -0.44 -3.94
C GLY A 102 9.23 -1.92 -3.79
N GLY A 103 9.52 -2.61 -4.90
CA GLY A 103 10.00 -3.99 -4.87
C GLY A 103 11.33 -4.16 -4.12
N ILE A 104 12.26 -3.21 -4.27
CA ILE A 104 13.56 -3.23 -3.57
C ILE A 104 13.37 -2.93 -2.08
N MET A 105 12.54 -1.94 -1.76
CA MET A 105 12.31 -1.51 -0.37
C MET A 105 11.62 -2.58 0.49
N GLU A 106 10.92 -3.54 -0.10
CA GLU A 106 10.42 -4.70 0.63
C GLU A 106 11.56 -5.54 1.25
N PHE A 107 12.64 -5.76 0.50
CA PHE A 107 13.82 -6.47 1.00
C PHE A 107 14.58 -5.63 2.02
N VAL A 108 14.78 -4.34 1.73
CA VAL A 108 15.39 -3.38 2.68
C VAL A 108 14.65 -3.38 4.00
N PHE A 109 13.33 -3.44 3.97
CA PHE A 109 12.51 -3.48 5.18
C PHE A 109 12.75 -4.75 5.99
N VAL A 110 12.67 -5.93 5.37
CA VAL A 110 12.92 -7.21 6.06
C VAL A 110 14.33 -7.26 6.66
N GLU A 111 15.33 -6.84 5.89
CA GLU A 111 16.72 -6.82 6.34
C GLU A 111 16.95 -5.84 7.49
N SER A 112 16.30 -4.66 7.44
CA SER A 112 16.35 -3.69 8.54
C SER A 112 15.69 -4.20 9.82
N LEU A 113 14.66 -5.03 9.72
CA LEU A 113 14.02 -5.65 10.88
C LEU A 113 14.87 -6.77 11.49
N GLY A 114 15.59 -7.53 10.65
CA GLY A 114 16.45 -8.63 11.10
C GLY A 114 17.75 -8.16 11.76
N THR A 115 18.29 -7.02 11.31
CA THR A 115 19.54 -6.47 11.83
C THR A 115 19.36 -5.38 12.87
N GLU A 116 18.11 -4.93 13.09
CA GLU A 116 17.75 -3.73 13.88
C GLU A 116 18.50 -2.45 13.46
N GLU A 117 19.11 -2.47 12.26
CA GLU A 117 19.80 -1.34 11.67
C GLU A 117 19.20 -0.95 10.31
N VAL A 118 19.09 0.33 10.04
CA VAL A 118 18.53 0.84 8.77
C VAL A 118 19.63 1.45 7.92
N ARG A 119 20.27 0.64 7.05
CA ARG A 119 21.35 1.03 6.14
C ARG A 119 20.84 1.13 4.68
N LEU A 120 19.97 2.12 4.40
CA LEU A 120 19.25 2.24 3.13
C LEU A 120 20.15 2.10 1.90
N LYS A 121 21.25 2.85 1.82
CA LYS A 121 22.13 2.88 0.63
C LYS A 121 22.76 1.51 0.36
N GLN A 122 23.19 0.82 1.38
CA GLN A 122 23.81 -0.49 1.28
C GLN A 122 22.77 -1.53 0.84
N TYR A 123 21.66 -1.66 1.57
CA TYR A 123 20.62 -2.64 1.31
C TYR A 123 19.93 -2.48 -0.05
N VAL A 124 19.75 -1.23 -0.51
CA VAL A 124 19.24 -0.98 -1.88
C VAL A 124 20.19 -1.54 -2.93
N SER A 125 21.50 -1.32 -2.77
CA SER A 125 22.51 -1.80 -3.72
C SER A 125 22.60 -3.32 -3.76
N GLU A 126 22.49 -3.99 -2.61
CA GLU A 126 22.57 -5.44 -2.48
C GLU A 126 21.30 -6.15 -2.98
N ASN A 127 20.14 -5.53 -2.80
CA ASN A 127 18.85 -6.13 -3.14
C ASN A 127 18.25 -5.68 -4.49
N TRP A 128 19.01 -4.94 -5.32
CA TRP A 128 18.53 -4.45 -6.61
C TRP A 128 17.99 -5.57 -7.51
N GLY A 129 18.77 -6.64 -7.68
CA GLY A 129 18.38 -7.78 -8.52
C GLY A 129 17.17 -8.56 -8.00
N ARG A 130 17.06 -8.70 -6.67
CA ARG A 130 15.92 -9.35 -6.01
C ARG A 130 14.66 -8.51 -6.14
N GLY A 131 14.77 -7.20 -5.92
CA GLY A 131 13.66 -6.25 -6.08
C GLY A 131 13.12 -6.22 -7.51
N LEU A 132 13.99 -6.25 -8.52
CA LEU A 132 13.57 -6.30 -9.91
C LEU A 132 12.83 -7.61 -10.27
N ARG A 133 13.25 -8.74 -9.70
CA ARG A 133 12.55 -10.02 -9.87
C ARG A 133 11.17 -10.00 -9.22
N LEU A 134 11.06 -9.40 -8.01
CA LEU A 134 9.78 -9.22 -7.34
C LEU A 134 8.85 -8.30 -8.11
N PHE A 135 9.38 -7.19 -8.63
CA PHE A 135 8.64 -6.28 -9.50
C PHE A 135 8.12 -7.00 -10.76
N GLY A 136 9.01 -7.73 -11.45
CA GLY A 136 8.62 -8.51 -12.64
C GLY A 136 7.52 -9.54 -12.34
N PHE A 137 7.60 -10.22 -11.19
CA PHE A 137 6.55 -11.12 -10.73
C PHE A 137 5.23 -10.37 -10.47
N ARG A 138 5.27 -9.24 -9.77
CA ARG A 138 4.06 -8.43 -9.48
C ARG A 138 3.39 -7.97 -10.77
N ILE A 139 4.15 -7.48 -11.75
CA ILE A 139 3.61 -7.08 -13.06
C ILE A 139 3.04 -8.28 -13.81
N GLY A 140 3.80 -9.37 -13.91
CA GLY A 140 3.36 -10.58 -14.62
C GLY A 140 2.10 -11.18 -14.00
N PHE A 141 2.04 -11.29 -12.68
CA PHE A 141 0.86 -11.76 -11.97
C PHE A 141 -0.32 -10.79 -12.13
N GLY A 142 -0.08 -9.48 -12.03
CA GLY A 142 -1.12 -8.47 -12.22
C GLY A 142 -1.71 -8.48 -13.63
N LEU A 143 -0.87 -8.63 -14.68
CA LEU A 143 -1.35 -8.76 -16.07
C LEU A 143 -2.13 -10.06 -16.28
N LEU A 144 -1.66 -11.17 -15.72
CA LEU A 144 -2.39 -12.44 -15.77
C LEU A 144 -3.74 -12.33 -15.08
N ASN A 145 -3.77 -11.75 -13.88
CA ASN A 145 -5.01 -11.53 -13.13
C ASN A 145 -5.97 -10.60 -13.89
N LEU A 146 -5.47 -9.49 -14.43
CA LEU A 146 -6.27 -8.59 -15.28
C LEU A 146 -6.90 -9.32 -16.47
N LEU A 147 -6.12 -10.17 -17.14
CA LEU A 147 -6.61 -10.96 -18.27
C LEU A 147 -7.73 -11.93 -17.83
N VAL A 148 -7.57 -12.59 -16.69
CA VAL A 148 -8.60 -13.48 -16.12
C VAL A 148 -9.86 -12.69 -15.78
N VAL A 149 -9.74 -11.56 -15.11
CA VAL A 149 -10.88 -10.69 -14.74
C VAL A 149 -11.62 -10.21 -15.99
N VAL A 150 -10.89 -9.69 -16.99
CA VAL A 150 -11.50 -9.23 -18.24
C VAL A 150 -12.20 -10.37 -18.98
N ALA A 151 -11.57 -11.53 -19.07
CA ALA A 151 -12.15 -12.70 -19.76
C ALA A 151 -13.43 -13.17 -19.06
N VAL A 152 -13.44 -13.26 -17.73
CA VAL A 152 -14.63 -13.69 -16.98
C VAL A 152 -15.75 -12.65 -17.04
N LEU A 153 -15.43 -11.36 -16.90
CA LEU A 153 -16.42 -10.29 -17.02
C LEU A 153 -17.01 -10.24 -18.44
N ALA A 154 -16.20 -10.43 -19.48
CA ALA A 154 -16.66 -10.53 -20.86
C ALA A 154 -17.59 -11.76 -21.05
N ALA A 155 -17.25 -12.89 -20.45
CA ALA A 155 -18.09 -14.10 -20.49
C ALA A 155 -19.43 -13.89 -19.77
N ILE A 156 -19.42 -13.25 -18.59
CA ILE A 156 -20.62 -12.88 -17.84
C ILE A 156 -21.50 -11.93 -18.67
N ALA A 157 -20.90 -10.89 -19.24
CA ALA A 157 -21.60 -9.94 -20.10
C ALA A 157 -22.22 -10.65 -21.32
N ALA A 158 -21.47 -11.48 -22.01
CA ALA A 158 -21.96 -12.27 -23.16
C ALA A 158 -23.13 -13.18 -22.79
N ALA A 159 -23.06 -13.81 -21.61
CA ALA A 159 -24.10 -14.73 -21.15
C ALA A 159 -25.40 -14.03 -20.69
N THR A 160 -25.31 -12.79 -20.22
CA THR A 160 -26.45 -12.05 -19.61
C THR A 160 -27.07 -11.02 -20.55
N VAL A 161 -26.25 -10.30 -21.31
CA VAL A 161 -26.66 -9.15 -22.17
C VAL A 161 -26.43 -9.45 -23.65
N GLY A 162 -25.61 -10.45 -24.00
CA GLY A 162 -25.21 -10.74 -25.37
C GLY A 162 -24.10 -9.81 -25.88
N PHE A 163 -23.67 -10.05 -27.13
CA PHE A 163 -22.59 -9.27 -27.76
C PHE A 163 -23.05 -7.99 -28.47
N SER A 164 -24.35 -7.86 -28.75
CA SER A 164 -24.91 -6.71 -29.48
C SER A 164 -25.46 -5.67 -28.51
N PRO A 165 -25.08 -4.39 -28.59
CA PRO A 165 -25.60 -3.33 -27.73
C PRO A 165 -27.13 -3.23 -27.70
N GLU A 166 -27.79 -3.61 -28.81
CA GLU A 166 -29.25 -3.65 -28.96
C GLU A 166 -29.94 -4.64 -27.99
N GLN A 167 -29.20 -5.65 -27.51
CA GLN A 167 -29.68 -6.65 -26.56
C GLN A 167 -29.53 -6.22 -25.10
N TRP A 168 -28.92 -5.08 -24.85
CA TRP A 168 -28.63 -4.57 -23.51
C TRP A 168 -29.90 -4.06 -22.84
N THR A 169 -30.53 -4.92 -22.08
CA THR A 169 -31.71 -4.57 -21.28
C THR A 169 -31.30 -4.20 -19.85
N PRO A 170 -32.09 -3.38 -19.15
CA PRO A 170 -31.83 -3.08 -17.73
C PRO A 170 -31.74 -4.33 -16.87
N GLY A 171 -32.56 -5.36 -17.13
CA GLY A 171 -32.52 -6.65 -16.44
C GLY A 171 -31.23 -7.43 -16.70
N GLY A 172 -30.74 -7.42 -17.95
CA GLY A 172 -29.46 -8.02 -18.31
C GLY A 172 -28.27 -7.35 -17.61
N LEU A 173 -28.26 -6.02 -17.56
CA LEU A 173 -27.23 -5.25 -16.83
C LEU A 173 -27.24 -5.55 -15.33
N ILE A 174 -28.41 -5.71 -14.71
CA ILE A 174 -28.53 -6.17 -13.31
C ILE A 174 -27.93 -7.57 -13.17
N GLY A 175 -28.17 -8.47 -14.13
CA GLY A 175 -27.59 -9.82 -14.16
C GLY A 175 -26.05 -9.78 -14.20
N VAL A 176 -25.46 -8.89 -15.04
CA VAL A 176 -24.00 -8.68 -15.07
C VAL A 176 -23.50 -8.30 -13.68
N VAL A 177 -24.10 -7.31 -13.04
CA VAL A 177 -23.67 -6.80 -11.72
C VAL A 177 -23.77 -7.90 -10.65
N LEU A 178 -24.90 -8.63 -10.62
CA LEU A 178 -25.13 -9.70 -9.65
C LEU A 178 -24.13 -10.86 -9.75
N LEU A 179 -23.65 -11.17 -10.95
CA LEU A 179 -22.65 -12.23 -11.16
C LEU A 179 -21.21 -11.69 -11.05
N ALA A 180 -20.96 -10.46 -11.48
CA ALA A 180 -19.62 -9.84 -11.42
C ALA A 180 -19.18 -9.58 -9.98
N ILE A 181 -20.05 -9.09 -9.09
CA ILE A 181 -19.68 -8.76 -7.70
C ILE A 181 -19.13 -9.97 -6.94
N PRO A 182 -19.84 -11.14 -6.86
CA PRO A 182 -19.29 -12.31 -6.19
C PRO A 182 -17.97 -12.80 -6.79
N PHE A 183 -17.86 -12.76 -8.11
CA PHE A 183 -16.62 -13.12 -8.80
C PHE A 183 -15.48 -12.17 -8.42
N LEU A 184 -15.68 -10.86 -8.46
CA LEU A 184 -14.66 -9.87 -8.11
C LEU A 184 -14.23 -9.97 -6.65
N ILE A 185 -15.18 -10.29 -5.74
CA ILE A 185 -14.85 -10.54 -4.32
C ILE A 185 -13.96 -11.77 -4.19
N LEU A 186 -14.31 -12.87 -4.86
CA LEU A 186 -13.52 -14.10 -4.83
C LEU A 186 -12.13 -13.89 -5.44
N ASP A 187 -12.07 -13.23 -6.60
CA ASP A 187 -10.80 -12.88 -7.27
C ASP A 187 -9.92 -12.02 -6.37
N ALA A 188 -10.47 -10.98 -5.75
CA ALA A 188 -9.76 -10.11 -4.81
C ALA A 188 -9.22 -10.89 -3.60
N LEU A 189 -9.99 -11.84 -3.05
CA LEU A 189 -9.52 -12.70 -1.97
C LEU A 189 -8.36 -13.60 -2.41
N VAL A 190 -8.48 -14.25 -3.56
CA VAL A 190 -7.44 -15.15 -4.09
C VAL A 190 -6.19 -14.37 -4.45
N ALA A 191 -6.31 -13.32 -5.27
CA ALA A 191 -5.21 -12.51 -5.72
C ALA A 191 -4.54 -11.76 -4.53
N GLY A 192 -5.35 -11.27 -3.60
CA GLY A 192 -4.88 -10.64 -2.36
C GLY A 192 -4.10 -11.61 -1.47
N THR A 193 -4.57 -12.84 -1.31
CA THR A 193 -3.86 -13.88 -0.55
C THR A 193 -2.51 -14.23 -1.19
N ILE A 194 -2.47 -14.43 -2.50
CA ILE A 194 -1.23 -14.74 -3.23
C ILE A 194 -0.23 -13.59 -3.09
N THR A 195 -0.69 -12.35 -3.28
CA THR A 195 0.17 -11.16 -3.18
C THR A 195 0.64 -10.92 -1.74
N GLY A 196 -0.27 -11.08 -0.78
CA GLY A 196 0.03 -10.96 0.65
C GLY A 196 1.06 -12.00 1.11
N PHE A 197 0.87 -13.27 0.76
CA PHE A 197 1.82 -14.34 1.08
C PHE A 197 3.15 -14.17 0.37
N THR A 198 3.13 -13.68 -0.89
CA THR A 198 4.37 -13.33 -1.57
C THR A 198 5.15 -12.27 -0.80
N THR A 199 4.49 -11.21 -0.35
CA THR A 199 5.14 -10.13 0.38
C THR A 199 5.57 -10.56 1.78
N MET A 200 4.72 -11.24 2.56
CA MET A 200 4.98 -11.53 3.97
C MET A 200 5.90 -12.74 4.18
N PHE A 201 5.83 -13.77 3.33
CA PHE A 201 6.56 -15.03 3.52
C PHE A 201 7.58 -15.32 2.43
N VAL A 202 7.23 -15.08 1.15
CA VAL A 202 8.15 -15.42 0.04
C VAL A 202 9.32 -14.44 -0.04
N VAL A 203 9.11 -13.15 0.21
CA VAL A 203 10.19 -12.14 0.23
C VAL A 203 11.27 -12.46 1.25
N PRO A 204 10.99 -12.80 2.53
CA PRO A 204 12.01 -13.24 3.48
C PRO A 204 12.78 -14.48 3.00
N ILE A 205 12.10 -15.48 2.43
CA ILE A 205 12.74 -16.69 1.91
C ILE A 205 13.67 -16.36 0.71
N MET A 206 13.25 -15.42 -0.15
CA MET A 206 14.10 -14.93 -1.24
C MET A 206 15.35 -14.24 -0.72
N LEU A 207 15.24 -13.53 0.41
CA LEU A 207 16.36 -12.83 1.05
C LEU A 207 17.36 -13.85 1.61
N LEU A 208 16.87 -14.83 2.37
CA LEU A 208 17.70 -15.84 3.05
C LEU A 208 18.38 -16.82 2.09
N GLU A 209 17.63 -17.33 1.10
CA GLU A 209 18.12 -18.38 0.18
C GLU A 209 18.62 -17.85 -1.16
N GLU A 210 18.65 -16.53 -1.37
CA GLU A 210 19.08 -15.86 -2.61
C GLU A 210 18.36 -16.32 -3.90
N ARG A 211 17.11 -16.74 -3.76
CA ARG A 211 16.31 -17.36 -4.83
C ARG A 211 15.39 -16.34 -5.55
N GLY A 212 14.92 -16.75 -6.72
CA GLY A 212 13.86 -16.03 -7.43
C GLY A 212 12.48 -16.32 -6.82
N VAL A 213 11.48 -15.46 -7.09
CA VAL A 213 10.13 -15.54 -6.52
C VAL A 213 9.48 -16.92 -6.69
N LEU A 214 9.47 -17.47 -7.92
CA LEU A 214 8.83 -18.77 -8.20
C LEU A 214 9.55 -19.94 -7.51
N SER A 215 10.89 -19.85 -7.38
CA SER A 215 11.67 -20.85 -6.65
C SER A 215 11.40 -20.78 -5.13
N ALA A 216 11.29 -19.55 -4.58
CA ALA A 216 10.93 -19.34 -3.19
C ALA A 216 9.50 -19.82 -2.90
N TRP A 217 8.53 -19.56 -3.80
CA TRP A 217 7.18 -20.14 -3.72
C TRP A 217 7.20 -21.66 -3.71
N ARG A 218 7.98 -22.29 -4.60
CA ARG A 218 8.11 -23.75 -4.65
C ARG A 218 8.72 -24.31 -3.37
N ARG A 219 9.63 -23.58 -2.73
CA ARG A 219 10.23 -23.94 -1.45
C ARG A 219 9.27 -23.76 -0.26
N PHE A 220 8.47 -22.71 -0.29
CA PHE A 220 7.46 -22.38 0.73
C PHE A 220 6.25 -23.33 0.70
N TRP A 221 5.86 -23.80 -0.48
CA TRP A 221 4.63 -24.59 -0.71
C TRP A 221 4.51 -25.87 0.14
N PRO A 222 5.56 -26.70 0.34
CA PRO A 222 5.50 -27.85 1.25
C PRO A 222 5.19 -27.43 2.69
N THR A 223 5.86 -26.42 3.23
CA THR A 223 5.64 -25.89 4.58
C THR A 223 4.19 -25.39 4.73
N LEU A 224 3.70 -24.63 3.76
CA LEU A 224 2.31 -24.17 3.74
C LEU A 224 1.30 -25.33 3.79
N LYS A 225 1.57 -26.43 3.09
CA LYS A 225 0.68 -27.61 3.11
C LYS A 225 0.74 -28.38 4.42
N THR A 226 1.92 -28.50 5.01
CA THR A 226 2.09 -29.25 6.28
C THR A 226 1.49 -28.48 7.43
N GLU A 227 1.77 -27.18 7.50
CA GLU A 227 1.36 -26.30 8.62
C GLU A 227 0.18 -25.37 8.22
N TRP A 228 -0.71 -25.84 7.33
CA TRP A 228 -1.79 -25.02 6.78
C TRP A 228 -2.68 -24.37 7.85
N LYS A 229 -2.85 -25.03 9.00
CA LYS A 229 -3.64 -24.51 10.13
C LYS A 229 -3.03 -23.25 10.73
N GLU A 230 -1.68 -23.20 10.85
CA GLU A 230 -0.96 -22.03 11.34
C GLU A 230 -1.11 -20.84 10.37
N TYR A 231 -1.02 -21.10 9.05
CA TYR A 231 -1.20 -20.04 8.05
C TYR A 231 -2.65 -19.55 7.92
N VAL A 232 -3.63 -20.41 8.15
CA VAL A 232 -5.04 -20.00 8.24
C VAL A 232 -5.27 -19.17 9.51
N SER A 233 -4.73 -19.62 10.65
CA SER A 233 -4.78 -18.87 11.91
C SER A 233 -4.08 -17.50 11.77
N TYR A 234 -2.89 -17.48 11.17
CA TYR A 234 -2.20 -16.24 10.81
C TYR A 234 -3.09 -15.32 9.95
N GLY A 235 -3.70 -15.86 8.89
CA GLY A 235 -4.54 -15.07 7.98
C GLY A 235 -5.73 -14.41 8.68
N ILE A 236 -6.43 -15.16 9.55
CA ILE A 236 -7.55 -14.64 10.35
C ILE A 236 -7.05 -13.56 11.32
N MET A 237 -5.96 -13.84 12.04
CA MET A 237 -5.40 -12.90 13.00
C MET A 237 -4.82 -11.66 12.32
N ALA A 238 -4.08 -11.83 11.21
CA ALA A 238 -3.57 -10.73 10.41
C ALA A 238 -4.72 -9.84 9.89
N PHE A 239 -5.85 -10.41 9.48
CA PHE A 239 -7.03 -9.65 9.08
C PHE A 239 -7.57 -8.79 10.24
N ILE A 240 -7.72 -9.38 11.43
CA ILE A 240 -8.16 -8.66 12.64
C ILE A 240 -7.16 -7.55 13.00
N LEU A 241 -5.86 -7.88 13.04
CA LEU A 241 -4.80 -6.93 13.37
C LEU A 241 -4.74 -5.78 12.35
N ASN A 242 -4.96 -6.06 11.06
CA ASN A 242 -5.02 -5.01 10.04
C ASN A 242 -6.20 -4.06 10.28
N ILE A 243 -7.37 -4.56 10.67
CA ILE A 243 -8.52 -3.70 11.03
C ILE A 243 -8.19 -2.85 12.26
N VAL A 244 -7.67 -3.45 13.33
CA VAL A 244 -7.32 -2.76 14.56
C VAL A 244 -6.26 -1.68 14.29
N THR A 245 -5.20 -2.03 13.57
CA THR A 245 -4.13 -1.08 13.23
C THR A 245 -4.62 0.01 12.28
N ALA A 246 -5.52 -0.28 11.33
CA ALA A 246 -6.11 0.71 10.44
C ALA A 246 -6.96 1.73 11.22
N ILE A 247 -7.78 1.27 12.18
CA ILE A 247 -8.57 2.15 13.05
C ILE A 247 -7.63 3.02 13.90
N ALA A 248 -6.61 2.42 14.53
CA ALA A 248 -5.65 3.14 15.35
C ALA A 248 -4.88 4.19 14.52
N GLN A 249 -4.38 3.83 13.34
CA GLN A 249 -3.74 4.76 12.40
C GLN A 249 -4.68 5.88 11.96
N GLY A 250 -5.95 5.55 11.69
CA GLY A 250 -6.98 6.52 11.31
C GLY A 250 -7.22 7.57 12.42
N ILE A 251 -7.37 7.12 13.66
CA ILE A 251 -7.57 8.02 14.82
C ILE A 251 -6.33 8.90 15.05
N ILE A 252 -5.14 8.31 15.10
CA ILE A 252 -3.89 9.06 15.32
C ILE A 252 -3.66 10.03 14.16
N GLY A 253 -3.83 9.58 12.92
CA GLY A 253 -3.68 10.40 11.72
C GLY A 253 -4.66 11.58 11.70
N PHE A 254 -5.93 11.34 12.04
CA PHE A 254 -6.93 12.39 12.13
C PHE A 254 -6.56 13.47 13.17
N VAL A 255 -6.14 13.06 14.36
CA VAL A 255 -5.69 13.98 15.40
C VAL A 255 -4.46 14.79 14.94
N LEU A 256 -3.48 14.14 14.33
CA LEU A 256 -2.28 14.82 13.81
C LEU A 256 -2.62 15.82 12.70
N VAL A 257 -3.49 15.44 11.75
CA VAL A 257 -3.95 16.35 10.69
C VAL A 257 -4.67 17.54 11.29
N LEU A 258 -5.54 17.36 12.30
CA LEU A 258 -6.19 18.46 13.00
C LEU A 258 -5.18 19.41 13.63
N VAL A 259 -4.20 18.87 14.37
CA VAL A 259 -3.16 19.67 15.04
C VAL A 259 -2.35 20.50 14.03
N VAL A 260 -2.02 19.90 12.87
CA VAL A 260 -1.27 20.61 11.82
C VAL A 260 -2.15 21.60 11.06
N THR A 261 -3.42 21.28 10.84
CA THR A 261 -4.34 22.16 10.10
C THR A 261 -4.54 23.51 10.80
N ILE A 262 -4.58 23.54 12.14
CA ILE A 262 -4.82 24.78 12.89
C ILE A 262 -3.77 25.87 12.56
N PRO A 263 -2.45 25.67 12.72
CA PRO A 263 -1.48 26.69 12.42
C PRO A 263 -1.45 27.07 10.92
N PHE A 264 -1.63 26.11 10.02
CA PHE A 264 -1.69 26.40 8.59
C PHE A 264 -2.93 27.20 8.22
N ALA A 265 -4.08 26.90 8.83
CA ALA A 265 -5.31 27.67 8.62
C ALA A 265 -5.17 29.09 9.16
N VAL A 266 -4.61 29.27 10.36
CA VAL A 266 -4.38 30.62 10.96
C VAL A 266 -3.48 31.46 10.05
N VAL A 267 -2.38 30.91 9.58
CA VAL A 267 -1.45 31.61 8.68
C VAL A 267 -2.12 31.87 7.32
N GLY A 268 -2.80 30.87 6.74
CA GLY A 268 -3.49 30.98 5.44
C GLY A 268 -4.59 32.02 5.46
N PHE A 269 -5.49 31.98 6.45
CA PHE A 269 -6.54 32.98 6.63
C PHE A 269 -5.97 34.38 6.95
N GLY A 270 -4.96 34.44 7.80
CA GLY A 270 -4.29 35.70 8.13
C GLY A 270 -3.70 36.37 6.89
N LEU A 271 -3.00 35.63 6.04
CA LEU A 271 -2.47 36.10 4.77
C LEU A 271 -3.58 36.51 3.79
N TYR A 272 -4.63 35.70 3.69
CA TYR A 272 -5.78 36.00 2.83
C TYR A 272 -6.42 37.35 3.20
N PHE A 273 -6.69 37.60 4.47
CA PHE A 273 -7.30 38.86 4.94
C PHE A 273 -6.33 40.04 4.88
N ALA A 274 -5.05 39.84 5.21
CA ALA A 274 -4.05 40.91 5.22
C ALA A 274 -3.70 41.40 3.81
N LEU A 275 -3.80 40.54 2.80
CA LEU A 275 -3.33 40.85 1.43
C LEU A 275 -4.46 41.13 0.42
N GLY A 276 -5.69 41.36 0.90
CA GLY A 276 -6.77 41.88 0.03
C GLY A 276 -8.10 41.13 0.02
N GLY A 277 -8.24 40.03 0.72
CA GLY A 277 -9.54 39.38 0.98
C GLY A 277 -10.47 39.28 -0.23
N ALA A 278 -11.67 39.83 -0.05
CA ALA A 278 -12.74 39.77 -1.03
C ALA A 278 -12.53 40.60 -2.33
N ASN A 279 -11.52 41.45 -2.40
CA ASN A 279 -11.27 42.32 -3.58
C ASN A 279 -10.48 41.63 -4.71
N GLY A 280 -10.25 40.33 -4.59
CA GLY A 280 -9.59 39.50 -5.58
C GLY A 280 -8.19 39.02 -5.12
N VAL A 281 -7.97 37.74 -5.23
CA VAL A 281 -6.67 37.12 -4.95
C VAL A 281 -5.74 37.46 -6.10
N GLY A 282 -4.88 38.45 -5.92
CA GLY A 282 -3.81 38.76 -6.88
C GLY A 282 -2.85 37.57 -7.05
N VAL A 283 -2.12 37.53 -8.16
CA VAL A 283 -1.18 36.45 -8.50
C VAL A 283 -0.19 36.15 -7.35
N ILE A 284 0.28 37.20 -6.65
CA ILE A 284 1.24 37.07 -5.54
C ILE A 284 0.58 36.34 -4.35
N VAL A 285 -0.63 36.72 -3.98
CA VAL A 285 -1.35 36.08 -2.85
C VAL A 285 -1.68 34.64 -3.19
N GLY A 286 -2.13 34.38 -4.43
CA GLY A 286 -2.39 33.03 -4.92
C GLY A 286 -1.14 32.13 -4.87
N SER A 287 0.02 32.66 -5.27
CA SER A 287 1.26 31.89 -5.23
C SER A 287 1.73 31.58 -3.79
N VAL A 288 1.58 32.51 -2.85
CA VAL A 288 1.91 32.27 -1.43
C VAL A 288 0.98 31.22 -0.82
N ILE A 289 -0.32 31.31 -1.09
CA ILE A 289 -1.30 30.30 -0.62
C ILE A 289 -0.98 28.93 -1.23
N LEU A 290 -0.62 28.85 -2.50
CA LEU A 290 -0.22 27.60 -3.15
C LEU A 290 1.03 26.98 -2.48
N VAL A 291 2.07 27.77 -2.21
CA VAL A 291 3.26 27.29 -1.52
C VAL A 291 2.91 26.77 -0.11
N LEU A 292 2.05 27.49 0.61
CA LEU A 292 1.58 27.07 1.93
C LEU A 292 0.80 25.76 1.86
N ALA A 293 -0.07 25.60 0.85
CA ALA A 293 -0.82 24.37 0.62
C ALA A 293 0.10 23.18 0.29
N VAL A 294 1.11 23.39 -0.57
CA VAL A 294 2.11 22.35 -0.87
C VAL A 294 2.87 21.95 0.37
N LEU A 295 3.33 22.93 1.18
CA LEU A 295 4.02 22.66 2.44
C LEU A 295 3.14 21.89 3.42
N PHE A 296 1.86 22.26 3.55
CA PHE A 296 0.89 21.53 4.37
C PHE A 296 0.77 20.07 3.93
N VAL A 297 0.58 19.82 2.63
CA VAL A 297 0.49 18.45 2.09
C VAL A 297 1.75 17.66 2.37
N LEU A 298 2.93 18.24 2.19
CA LEU A 298 4.20 17.57 2.50
C LEU A 298 4.32 17.20 3.98
N VAL A 299 3.95 18.11 4.89
CA VAL A 299 3.95 17.83 6.33
C VAL A 299 2.98 16.70 6.68
N VAL A 300 1.77 16.73 6.13
CA VAL A 300 0.77 15.67 6.35
C VAL A 300 1.26 14.32 5.82
N ILE A 301 1.90 14.28 4.65
CA ILE A 301 2.51 13.04 4.10
C ILE A 301 3.56 12.50 5.06
N VAL A 302 4.53 13.34 5.48
CA VAL A 302 5.60 12.90 6.38
C VAL A 302 5.06 12.36 7.70
N LEU A 303 4.10 13.07 8.31
CA LEU A 303 3.47 12.61 9.55
C LEU A 303 2.69 11.30 9.36
N SER A 304 1.97 11.15 8.26
CA SER A 304 1.26 9.92 7.94
C SER A 304 2.22 8.73 7.77
N LEU A 305 3.40 8.96 7.17
CA LEU A 305 4.43 7.93 7.05
C LEU A 305 5.02 7.56 8.41
N LEU A 306 5.30 8.53 9.27
CA LEU A 306 5.80 8.27 10.62
C LEU A 306 4.80 7.47 11.46
N VAL A 307 3.50 7.78 11.34
CA VAL A 307 2.45 6.98 12.01
C VAL A 307 2.44 5.54 11.51
N LYS A 308 2.68 5.29 10.23
CA LYS A 308 2.70 3.93 9.67
C LYS A 308 3.87 3.09 10.18
N VAL A 309 5.01 3.68 10.55
CA VAL A 309 6.22 2.95 10.96
C VAL A 309 5.94 1.89 12.04
N PRO A 310 5.40 2.22 13.22
CA PRO A 310 5.22 1.22 14.28
C PRO A 310 4.23 0.10 13.88
N PHE A 311 3.16 0.45 13.19
CA PHE A 311 2.14 -0.52 12.82
C PHE A 311 2.62 -1.50 11.74
N GLN A 312 3.32 -1.00 10.72
CA GLN A 312 3.85 -1.86 9.66
C GLN A 312 5.01 -2.73 10.18
N SER A 313 5.87 -2.19 11.05
CA SER A 313 6.92 -2.97 11.69
C SER A 313 6.34 -4.10 12.55
N PHE A 314 5.29 -3.81 13.32
CA PHE A 314 4.58 -4.81 14.12
C PHE A 314 3.97 -5.93 13.26
N LEU A 315 3.23 -5.58 12.22
CA LEU A 315 2.61 -6.57 11.32
C LEU A 315 3.66 -7.40 10.57
N ARG A 316 4.81 -6.80 10.25
CA ARG A 316 5.91 -7.51 9.58
C ARG A 316 6.62 -8.46 10.54
N TYR A 317 6.95 -8.03 11.76
CA TYR A 317 7.51 -8.94 12.79
C TYR A 317 6.57 -10.09 13.08
N TYR A 318 5.27 -9.83 13.21
CA TYR A 318 4.28 -10.88 13.40
C TYR A 318 4.33 -11.94 12.29
N ALA A 319 4.38 -11.53 11.02
CA ALA A 319 4.51 -12.47 9.91
C ALA A 319 5.84 -13.25 9.94
N LEU A 320 6.97 -12.58 10.27
CA LEU A 320 8.29 -13.17 10.32
C LEU A 320 8.42 -14.20 11.47
N PHE A 321 7.83 -13.92 12.62
CA PHE A 321 7.84 -14.85 13.75
C PHE A 321 7.01 -16.11 13.46
N VAL A 322 5.80 -15.95 12.88
CA VAL A 322 5.00 -17.10 12.43
C VAL A 322 5.76 -17.93 11.39
N LEU A 323 6.46 -17.28 10.45
CA LEU A 323 7.28 -17.99 9.45
C LEU A 323 8.42 -18.77 10.09
N GLY A 324 9.15 -18.16 11.04
CA GLY A 324 10.23 -18.80 11.76
C GLY A 324 9.76 -19.94 12.67
N ASP A 325 8.59 -19.80 13.32
CA ASP A 325 8.00 -20.85 14.16
C ASP A 325 7.50 -22.05 13.35
N THR A 326 7.09 -21.84 12.10
CA THR A 326 6.68 -22.94 11.20
C THR A 326 7.86 -23.66 10.55
N ASN A 327 8.98 -22.95 10.37
CA ASN A 327 10.20 -23.54 9.79
C ASN A 327 11.44 -22.71 10.12
N ASP A 328 12.31 -23.23 10.99
CA ASP A 328 13.55 -22.57 11.42
C ASP A 328 14.47 -22.17 10.26
N SER A 329 14.42 -22.87 9.11
CA SER A 329 15.23 -22.50 7.95
C SER A 329 14.76 -21.19 7.27
N PHE A 330 13.59 -20.68 7.61
CA PHE A 330 13.01 -19.46 7.05
C PHE A 330 13.02 -18.28 8.04
N ASP A 331 13.72 -18.43 9.17
CA ASP A 331 13.80 -17.41 10.20
C ASP A 331 14.75 -16.27 9.81
N ALA A 332 14.19 -15.20 9.27
CA ALA A 332 14.94 -14.00 8.91
C ALA A 332 15.24 -13.07 10.11
N VAL A 333 14.70 -13.37 11.29
CA VAL A 333 14.81 -12.54 12.51
C VAL A 333 15.18 -13.38 13.73
N ALA A 334 15.97 -14.44 13.54
CA ALA A 334 16.33 -15.42 14.58
C ALA A 334 16.97 -14.78 15.82
N GLU A 335 17.85 -13.78 15.63
CA GLU A 335 18.53 -13.07 16.73
C GLU A 335 17.52 -12.25 17.54
N VAL A 336 16.66 -11.49 16.85
CA VAL A 336 15.59 -10.68 17.49
C VAL A 336 14.61 -11.59 18.23
N ARG A 337 14.19 -12.72 17.61
CA ARG A 337 13.27 -13.66 18.23
C ARG A 337 13.88 -14.29 19.50
N SER A 338 15.15 -14.64 19.44
CA SER A 338 15.83 -15.24 20.61
C SER A 338 15.98 -14.23 21.75
N SER A 339 16.26 -12.97 21.45
CA SER A 339 16.36 -11.92 22.48
C SER A 339 15.01 -11.66 23.16
N VAL A 340 13.93 -11.53 22.37
CA VAL A 340 12.58 -11.28 22.89
C VAL A 340 12.08 -12.43 23.76
N ARG A 341 12.39 -13.69 23.41
CA ARG A 341 11.95 -14.88 24.20
C ARG A 341 12.86 -15.20 25.37
N ALA A 342 14.00 -14.53 25.51
CA ALA A 342 14.91 -14.71 26.67
C ALA A 342 14.58 -13.76 27.84
N ASP A 343 13.86 -12.66 27.57
CA ASP A 343 13.36 -11.68 28.55
C ASP A 343 11.99 -12.11 29.12
#